data_8d92dd1cf4add55c338c2f93f45f8beb
#
_entry.id   8d92dd1cf4add55c338c2f93f45f8beb
#
_cell.length_a   1.000
_cell.length_b   1.000
_cell.length_c   1.000
_cell.angle_alpha   90.00
_cell.angle_beta   90.00
_cell.angle_gamma   90.00
#
_symmetry.space_group_name_H-M   'P 1'
#
loop_
_entity.id
_entity.type
_entity.pdbx_description
1 polymer ?
#
loop_
_entity_poly.entity_id
_entity_poly.type
_entity_poly.pdbx_seq_one_letter_code
_entity_poly.pdbx_strand_id
1 'polypeptide(L)'
;MCIRDRIYTLHKNEDGTLTIRLNGSTGQEKLVIPDVIKVAGKTLTITEIAEKAFYGQGELKEVVMGSGITKIGKSAFEDCRKLKKVNIGNNVTVIEESAFKNCAALERITISEAVLRIGSHAFEGCKKLKSLVLKEGLLQIGNKAFYKCSALKNVKIPGSVLQIGKYAFADCKKIGKFSFAQNASLMRIGDGMLQNASSLSKIKLPGRLRSIPDHTFRNAVKLENCQIGSSVTKIGNSAFQGCKKLQRLILPGQVQTIGKRTFYQCKKLKKVTIRTVQLRKIGKEAFKGCASKIQFAVPKGKQTVYAKLLKGKYGK
;
A
#
# COMPACT_ATOMS: atom_id res chain seq x y z
N MET A 1 33.80 -14.77 -1.75
CA MET A 1 34.95 -14.05 -1.16
C MET A 1 34.51 -13.47 0.18
N CYS A 2 35.23 -13.68 1.25
CA CYS A 2 34.92 -13.13 2.58
C CYS A 2 35.96 -12.04 2.92
N ILE A 3 35.49 -10.86 3.29
CA ILE A 3 36.32 -9.72 3.71
C ILE A 3 35.69 -9.11 4.96
N ARG A 4 36.41 -9.08 6.08
CA ARG A 4 35.95 -8.54 7.36
C ARG A 4 34.54 -9.07 7.73
N ASP A 5 34.39 -10.39 7.81
CA ASP A 5 33.13 -11.09 8.17
C ASP A 5 31.95 -10.88 7.21
N ARG A 6 32.23 -10.46 5.98
CA ARG A 6 31.22 -10.25 4.95
C ARG A 6 31.46 -11.12 3.73
N ILE A 7 30.41 -11.69 3.19
CA ILE A 7 30.44 -12.56 2.01
C ILE A 7 30.02 -11.72 0.81
N TYR A 8 30.86 -11.73 -0.22
CA TYR A 8 30.60 -10.98 -1.45
C TYR A 8 30.68 -11.90 -2.67
N THR A 9 29.92 -11.58 -3.70
CA THR A 9 30.04 -12.17 -5.04
C THR A 9 30.42 -11.08 -6.03
N LEU A 10 31.44 -11.35 -6.84
CA LEU A 10 31.83 -10.50 -7.96
C LEU A 10 30.83 -10.69 -9.09
N HIS A 11 30.39 -9.60 -9.69
CA HIS A 11 29.50 -9.59 -10.82
C HIS A 11 30.14 -8.79 -11.96
N LYS A 12 30.16 -9.37 -13.16
CA LYS A 12 30.61 -8.69 -14.38
C LYS A 12 29.35 -8.25 -15.14
N ASN A 13 29.21 -6.95 -15.32
CA ASN A 13 28.11 -6.36 -16.08
C ASN A 13 28.28 -6.58 -17.58
N GLU A 14 27.25 -6.34 -18.37
CA GLU A 14 27.27 -6.47 -19.83
C GLU A 14 28.30 -5.54 -20.51
N ASP A 15 28.54 -4.37 -19.92
CA ASP A 15 29.56 -3.40 -20.36
C ASP A 15 31.00 -3.76 -19.92
N GLY A 16 31.18 -4.93 -19.29
CA GLY A 16 32.47 -5.41 -18.80
C GLY A 16 32.89 -4.84 -17.45
N THR A 17 32.17 -3.90 -16.85
CA THR A 17 32.47 -3.37 -15.52
C THR A 17 32.25 -4.42 -14.44
N LEU A 18 33.05 -4.35 -13.38
CA LEU A 18 32.97 -5.26 -12.23
C LEU A 18 32.27 -4.55 -11.07
N THR A 19 31.24 -5.19 -10.56
CA THR A 19 30.52 -4.74 -9.36
C THR A 19 30.43 -5.86 -8.33
N ILE A 20 29.97 -5.53 -7.14
CA ILE A 20 29.91 -6.47 -6.04
C ILE A 20 28.48 -6.55 -5.51
N ARG A 21 28.05 -7.79 -5.28
CA ARG A 21 26.85 -8.12 -4.53
C ARG A 21 27.24 -8.55 -3.12
N LEU A 22 26.64 -7.94 -2.11
CA LEU A 22 26.79 -8.32 -0.71
C LEU A 22 25.84 -9.48 -0.39
N ASN A 23 26.36 -10.63 -0.03
CA ASN A 23 25.60 -11.86 0.22
C ASN A 23 25.30 -12.10 1.71
N GLY A 24 25.98 -11.40 2.61
CA GLY A 24 25.72 -11.53 4.04
C GLY A 24 26.90 -11.12 4.93
N SER A 25 26.64 -11.12 6.22
CA SER A 25 27.62 -11.05 7.31
C SER A 25 27.03 -11.70 8.56
N THR A 26 27.84 -11.98 9.56
CA THR A 26 27.40 -12.67 10.78
C THR A 26 27.44 -11.76 12.01
N GLY A 27 26.46 -11.93 12.93
CA GLY A 27 26.55 -11.54 14.33
C GLY A 27 26.57 -10.05 14.67
N GLN A 28 26.21 -9.15 13.74
CA GLN A 28 26.33 -7.70 13.97
C GLN A 28 25.00 -7.08 14.44
N GLU A 29 25.04 -6.24 15.47
CA GLU A 29 23.90 -5.37 15.84
C GLU A 29 23.74 -4.20 14.88
N LYS A 30 24.84 -3.68 14.31
CA LYS A 30 24.88 -2.58 13.35
C LYS A 30 25.62 -2.98 12.09
N LEU A 31 24.95 -2.90 10.96
CA LEU A 31 25.52 -3.13 9.64
C LEU A 31 25.71 -1.78 8.93
N VAL A 32 26.96 -1.44 8.62
CA VAL A 32 27.30 -0.32 7.74
C VAL A 32 27.86 -0.91 6.45
N ILE A 33 27.17 -0.68 5.34
CA ILE A 33 27.59 -1.13 4.01
C ILE A 33 28.30 0.05 3.35
N PRO A 34 29.62 -0.03 3.07
CA PRO A 34 30.33 1.06 2.42
C PRO A 34 29.96 1.17 0.94
N ASP A 35 30.33 2.28 0.32
CA ASP A 35 30.11 2.52 -1.13
C ASP A 35 30.97 1.57 -1.96
N VAL A 36 32.20 1.35 -1.54
CA VAL A 36 33.20 0.58 -2.27
C VAL A 36 34.01 -0.30 -1.32
N ILE A 37 34.62 -1.35 -1.88
CA ILE A 37 35.68 -2.14 -1.22
C ILE A 37 36.89 -2.28 -2.13
N LYS A 38 38.07 -2.48 -1.54
CA LYS A 38 39.30 -2.79 -2.26
C LYS A 38 39.54 -4.29 -2.28
N VAL A 39 39.75 -4.86 -3.46
CA VAL A 39 40.03 -6.28 -3.69
C VAL A 39 41.16 -6.41 -4.70
N ALA A 40 42.23 -7.04 -4.35
CA ALA A 40 43.42 -7.22 -5.21
C ALA A 40 43.85 -5.89 -5.89
N GLY A 41 43.94 -4.80 -5.13
CA GLY A 41 44.33 -3.49 -5.62
C GLY A 41 43.26 -2.71 -6.40
N LYS A 42 42.12 -3.33 -6.75
CA LYS A 42 41.02 -2.71 -7.46
C LYS A 42 39.95 -2.19 -6.51
N THR A 43 39.44 -0.98 -6.75
CA THR A 43 38.28 -0.43 -6.04
C THR A 43 37.02 -0.88 -6.76
N LEU A 44 36.11 -1.57 -6.04
CA LEU A 44 34.89 -2.12 -6.59
C LEU A 44 33.69 -1.58 -5.82
N THR A 45 32.66 -1.15 -6.54
CA THR A 45 31.42 -0.62 -5.98
C THR A 45 30.47 -1.74 -5.56
N ILE A 46 29.88 -1.61 -4.36
CA ILE A 46 28.82 -2.52 -3.91
C ILE A 46 27.50 -1.99 -4.43
N THR A 47 26.87 -2.70 -5.37
CA THR A 47 25.65 -2.23 -6.06
C THR A 47 24.39 -2.93 -5.63
N GLU A 48 24.49 -4.12 -5.03
CA GLU A 48 23.31 -4.91 -4.69
C GLU A 48 23.48 -5.59 -3.33
N ILE A 49 22.39 -5.66 -2.58
CA ILE A 49 22.23 -6.60 -1.46
C ILE A 49 21.55 -7.83 -2.03
N ALA A 50 22.17 -8.99 -1.90
CA ALA A 50 21.70 -10.23 -2.49
C ALA A 50 20.35 -10.69 -1.90
N GLU A 51 19.70 -11.61 -2.58
CA GLU A 51 18.57 -12.34 -2.03
C GLU A 51 18.96 -13.02 -0.72
N LYS A 52 18.12 -12.86 0.31
CA LYS A 52 18.30 -13.44 1.65
C LYS A 52 19.62 -13.13 2.37
N ALA A 53 20.37 -12.12 1.92
CA ALA A 53 21.70 -11.80 2.46
C ALA A 53 21.75 -11.69 3.99
N PHE A 54 20.69 -11.17 4.61
CA PHE A 54 20.57 -11.00 6.06
C PHE A 54 19.27 -11.61 6.60
N TYR A 55 18.76 -12.63 5.92
CA TYR A 55 17.53 -13.31 6.34
C TYR A 55 17.65 -13.84 7.77
N GLY A 56 16.66 -13.54 8.61
CA GLY A 56 16.59 -14.05 9.98
C GLY A 56 17.64 -13.53 10.96
N GLN A 57 18.41 -12.48 10.61
CA GLN A 57 19.42 -11.90 11.50
C GLN A 57 18.78 -11.28 12.74
N GLY A 58 18.64 -12.10 13.79
CA GLY A 58 17.90 -11.76 15.01
C GLY A 58 18.55 -10.65 15.85
N GLU A 59 19.86 -10.45 15.75
CA GLU A 59 20.59 -9.44 16.51
C GLU A 59 20.70 -8.10 15.79
N LEU A 60 20.44 -8.03 14.48
CA LEU A 60 20.59 -6.83 13.68
C LEU A 60 19.57 -5.74 14.09
N LYS A 61 20.06 -4.59 14.55
CA LYS A 61 19.27 -3.45 15.05
C LYS A 61 19.28 -2.23 14.10
N GLU A 62 20.39 -2.04 13.38
CA GLU A 62 20.57 -0.87 12.50
C GLU A 62 21.28 -1.26 11.21
N VAL A 63 20.79 -0.72 10.08
CA VAL A 63 21.40 -0.85 8.75
C VAL A 63 21.61 0.54 8.16
N VAL A 64 22.82 0.81 7.72
CA VAL A 64 23.19 2.01 6.94
C VAL A 64 23.75 1.54 5.61
N MET A 65 23.11 1.91 4.52
CA MET A 65 23.52 1.54 3.17
C MET A 65 24.30 2.67 2.53
N GLY A 66 25.41 2.32 1.89
CA GLY A 66 26.19 3.24 1.09
C GLY A 66 25.48 3.70 -0.17
N SER A 67 26.01 4.72 -0.80
CA SER A 67 25.45 5.33 -2.01
C SER A 67 25.59 4.45 -3.25
N GLY A 68 26.49 3.45 -3.25
CA GLY A 68 26.65 2.51 -4.34
C GLY A 68 25.45 1.58 -4.54
N ILE A 69 24.66 1.32 -3.49
CA ILE A 69 23.54 0.37 -3.54
C ILE A 69 22.40 0.91 -4.41
N THR A 70 22.08 0.15 -5.46
CA THR A 70 20.95 0.45 -6.38
C THR A 70 19.78 -0.53 -6.20
N LYS A 71 20.02 -1.72 -5.61
CA LYS A 71 19.01 -2.76 -5.45
C LYS A 71 19.09 -3.46 -4.09
N ILE A 72 17.94 -3.63 -3.45
CA ILE A 72 17.79 -4.46 -2.25
C ILE A 72 17.04 -5.73 -2.67
N GLY A 73 17.73 -6.88 -2.59
CA GLY A 73 17.26 -8.15 -3.08
C GLY A 73 16.08 -8.73 -2.32
N LYS A 74 15.49 -9.76 -2.91
CA LYS A 74 14.33 -10.48 -2.34
C LYS A 74 14.69 -11.03 -0.96
N SER A 75 13.78 -10.82 0.01
CA SER A 75 13.92 -11.28 1.40
C SER A 75 15.27 -10.89 2.07
N ALA A 76 15.96 -9.86 1.58
CA ALA A 76 17.31 -9.51 2.02
C ALA A 76 17.41 -9.30 3.54
N PHE A 77 16.41 -8.73 4.18
CA PHE A 77 16.30 -8.51 5.63
C PHE A 77 15.02 -9.11 6.21
N GLU A 78 14.42 -10.09 5.53
CA GLU A 78 13.21 -10.75 6.04
C GLU A 78 13.51 -11.41 7.40
N ASP A 79 12.55 -11.26 8.35
CA ASP A 79 12.67 -11.76 9.73
C ASP A 79 13.79 -11.16 10.58
N CYS A 80 14.39 -10.03 10.19
CA CYS A 80 15.26 -9.23 11.08
C CYS A 80 14.41 -8.53 12.16
N ARG A 81 13.91 -9.32 13.11
CA ARG A 81 12.86 -8.89 14.06
C ARG A 81 13.28 -7.79 15.02
N LYS A 82 14.59 -7.62 15.30
CA LYS A 82 15.15 -6.55 16.14
C LYS A 82 15.54 -5.30 15.34
N LEU A 83 15.46 -5.32 14.00
CA LEU A 83 15.84 -4.20 13.15
C LEU A 83 14.93 -2.98 13.39
N LYS A 84 15.51 -1.93 13.99
CA LYS A 84 14.79 -0.70 14.39
C LYS A 84 14.98 0.45 13.40
N LYS A 85 16.18 0.54 12.79
CA LYS A 85 16.57 1.65 11.92
C LYS A 85 17.14 1.13 10.62
N VAL A 86 16.68 1.67 9.52
CA VAL A 86 17.23 1.44 8.19
C VAL A 86 17.40 2.79 7.50
N ASN A 87 18.63 3.07 7.10
CA ASN A 87 18.93 4.15 6.16
C ASN A 87 19.14 3.52 4.79
N ILE A 88 18.15 3.69 3.90
CA ILE A 88 18.23 3.25 2.51
C ILE A 88 19.04 4.30 1.75
N GLY A 89 20.11 3.88 1.08
CA GLY A 89 20.93 4.76 0.25
C GLY A 89 20.09 5.53 -0.79
N ASN A 90 20.57 6.70 -1.16
CA ASN A 90 19.81 7.60 -2.05
C ASN A 90 19.70 7.08 -3.50
N ASN A 91 20.50 6.09 -3.90
CA ASN A 91 20.55 5.55 -5.25
C ASN A 91 19.78 4.21 -5.40
N VAL A 92 19.17 3.71 -4.33
CA VAL A 92 18.33 2.51 -4.41
C VAL A 92 17.12 2.79 -5.31
N THR A 93 17.01 2.04 -6.39
CA THR A 93 15.91 2.14 -7.37
C THR A 93 14.81 1.12 -7.13
N VAL A 94 15.17 -0.06 -6.56
CA VAL A 94 14.24 -1.15 -6.35
C VAL A 94 14.42 -1.77 -4.96
N ILE A 95 13.30 -1.91 -4.26
CA ILE A 95 13.17 -2.73 -3.05
C ILE A 95 12.37 -3.95 -3.47
N GLU A 96 13.01 -5.11 -3.50
CA GLU A 96 12.42 -6.35 -4.02
C GLU A 96 11.40 -6.98 -3.05
N GLU A 97 10.78 -8.08 -3.48
CA GLU A 97 9.79 -8.83 -2.72
C GLU A 97 10.30 -9.22 -1.33
N SER A 98 9.47 -9.02 -0.30
CA SER A 98 9.74 -9.40 1.09
C SER A 98 11.01 -8.80 1.71
N ALA A 99 11.66 -7.81 1.08
CA ALA A 99 12.98 -7.32 1.48
C ALA A 99 13.11 -6.99 2.98
N PHE A 100 12.08 -6.46 3.62
CA PHE A 100 12.01 -6.14 5.06
C PHE A 100 10.80 -6.77 5.74
N LYS A 101 10.29 -7.88 5.19
CA LYS A 101 9.11 -8.55 5.76
C LYS A 101 9.41 -9.01 7.19
N ASN A 102 8.46 -8.81 8.11
CA ASN A 102 8.57 -9.13 9.51
C ASN A 102 9.71 -8.42 10.29
N CYS A 103 10.24 -7.30 9.79
CA CYS A 103 11.08 -6.41 10.59
C CYS A 103 10.22 -5.73 11.67
N ALA A 104 9.79 -6.52 12.65
CA ALA A 104 8.73 -6.15 13.60
C ALA A 104 9.07 -4.93 14.47
N ALA A 105 10.38 -4.67 14.71
CA ALA A 105 10.88 -3.56 15.49
C ALA A 105 11.08 -2.28 14.68
N LEU A 106 10.98 -2.30 13.33
CA LEU A 106 11.21 -1.14 12.48
C LEU A 106 10.19 -0.03 12.79
N GLU A 107 10.70 1.14 13.19
CA GLU A 107 9.83 2.25 13.66
C GLU A 107 9.56 3.30 12.59
N ARG A 108 10.53 3.54 11.72
CA ARG A 108 10.44 4.55 10.65
C ARG A 108 11.21 4.13 9.41
N ILE A 109 10.73 4.53 8.26
CA ILE A 109 11.40 4.33 6.99
C ILE A 109 11.12 5.53 6.07
N THR A 110 12.16 5.99 5.37
CA THR A 110 12.06 6.96 4.28
C THR A 110 12.43 6.26 2.99
N ILE A 111 11.54 6.28 2.03
CA ILE A 111 11.75 5.80 0.66
C ILE A 111 12.21 7.01 -0.15
N SER A 112 13.46 6.95 -0.63
CA SER A 112 14.10 8.03 -1.39
C SER A 112 13.44 8.24 -2.76
N GLU A 113 13.75 9.36 -3.39
CA GLU A 113 13.20 9.71 -4.71
C GLU A 113 13.70 8.81 -5.84
N ALA A 114 14.85 8.16 -5.68
CA ALA A 114 15.36 7.21 -6.65
C ALA A 114 14.54 5.91 -6.70
N VAL A 115 13.81 5.55 -5.62
CA VAL A 115 13.05 4.30 -5.58
C VAL A 115 11.85 4.37 -6.50
N LEU A 116 11.89 3.57 -7.57
CA LEU A 116 10.81 3.43 -8.55
C LEU A 116 9.77 2.41 -8.13
N ARG A 117 10.19 1.34 -7.42
CA ARG A 117 9.31 0.21 -7.08
C ARG A 117 9.57 -0.33 -5.68
N ILE A 118 8.49 -0.54 -4.95
CA ILE A 118 8.43 -1.33 -3.71
C ILE A 118 7.76 -2.66 -4.05
N GLY A 119 8.47 -3.77 -3.85
CA GLY A 119 8.03 -5.13 -4.15
C GLY A 119 6.86 -5.60 -3.29
N SER A 120 6.28 -6.74 -3.68
CA SER A 120 5.24 -7.39 -2.89
C SER A 120 5.78 -7.80 -1.53
N HIS A 121 4.96 -7.65 -0.48
CA HIS A 121 5.31 -8.02 0.90
C HIS A 121 6.54 -7.26 1.49
N ALA A 122 7.10 -6.26 0.81
CA ALA A 122 8.40 -5.66 1.15
C ALA A 122 8.52 -5.20 2.62
N PHE A 123 7.47 -4.69 3.23
CA PHE A 123 7.40 -4.27 4.64
C PHE A 123 6.24 -4.96 5.37
N GLU A 124 5.75 -6.10 4.88
CA GLU A 124 4.69 -6.84 5.55
C GLU A 124 5.10 -7.18 6.98
N GLY A 125 4.20 -6.99 7.94
CA GLY A 125 4.46 -7.35 9.34
C GLY A 125 5.42 -6.43 10.10
N CYS A 126 5.80 -5.28 9.56
CA CYS A 126 6.54 -4.23 10.29
C CYS A 126 5.63 -3.57 11.34
N LYS A 127 5.31 -4.32 12.39
CA LYS A 127 4.24 -3.98 13.37
C LYS A 127 4.49 -2.68 14.12
N LYS A 128 5.76 -2.28 14.35
CA LYS A 128 6.13 -1.04 15.04
C LYS A 128 6.34 0.14 14.10
N LEU A 129 6.17 -0.02 12.77
CA LEU A 129 6.35 1.06 11.81
C LEU A 129 5.30 2.15 12.03
N LYS A 130 5.73 3.28 12.60
CA LYS A 130 4.90 4.45 12.95
C LYS A 130 4.95 5.52 11.86
N SER A 131 6.12 5.68 11.21
CA SER A 131 6.41 6.73 10.24
C SER A 131 6.88 6.13 8.91
N LEU A 132 6.16 6.46 7.86
CA LEU A 132 6.47 6.11 6.47
C LEU A 132 6.51 7.40 5.66
N VAL A 133 7.66 7.70 5.07
CA VAL A 133 7.82 8.79 4.11
C VAL A 133 8.05 8.19 2.73
N LEU A 134 7.19 8.51 1.80
CA LEU A 134 7.31 8.16 0.39
C LEU A 134 7.60 9.44 -0.39
N LYS A 135 8.77 9.54 -1.04
CA LYS A 135 9.12 10.69 -1.88
C LYS A 135 8.60 10.51 -3.31
N GLU A 136 8.58 11.58 -4.09
CA GLU A 136 8.28 11.54 -5.52
C GLU A 136 9.30 10.64 -6.24
N GLY A 137 8.97 10.16 -7.44
CA GLY A 137 9.73 9.15 -8.17
C GLY A 137 9.15 7.74 -8.04
N LEU A 138 8.52 7.40 -6.89
CA LEU A 138 7.92 6.10 -6.68
C LEU A 138 6.73 5.88 -7.64
N LEU A 139 6.81 4.83 -8.49
CA LEU A 139 5.79 4.49 -9.48
C LEU A 139 4.85 3.39 -9.02
N GLN A 140 5.37 2.42 -8.26
CA GLN A 140 4.61 1.22 -7.89
C GLN A 140 4.81 0.80 -6.44
N ILE A 141 3.70 0.47 -5.78
CA ILE A 141 3.65 -0.20 -4.47
C ILE A 141 3.05 -1.58 -4.69
N GLY A 142 3.79 -2.63 -4.34
CA GLY A 142 3.43 -4.04 -4.57
C GLY A 142 2.29 -4.55 -3.71
N ASN A 143 1.86 -5.79 -3.97
CA ASN A 143 0.84 -6.46 -3.18
C ASN A 143 1.32 -6.63 -1.74
N LYS A 144 0.44 -6.35 -0.76
CA LYS A 144 0.74 -6.48 0.67
C LYS A 144 2.01 -5.77 1.14
N ALA A 145 2.52 -4.78 0.38
CA ALA A 145 3.81 -4.13 0.67
C ALA A 145 3.91 -3.61 2.12
N PHE A 146 2.83 -3.10 2.70
CA PHE A 146 2.74 -2.63 4.09
C PHE A 146 1.63 -3.36 4.88
N TYR A 147 1.27 -4.58 4.47
CA TYR A 147 0.26 -5.38 5.16
C TYR A 147 0.64 -5.61 6.62
N LYS A 148 -0.32 -5.44 7.54
CA LYS A 148 -0.12 -5.55 9.00
C LYS A 148 0.91 -4.57 9.62
N CYS A 149 1.21 -3.44 8.97
CA CYS A 149 1.92 -2.33 9.61
C CYS A 149 1.00 -1.62 10.61
N SER A 150 0.67 -2.32 11.71
CA SER A 150 -0.43 -1.96 12.61
C SER A 150 -0.22 -0.66 13.40
N ALA A 151 1.03 -0.19 13.54
CA ALA A 151 1.36 1.08 14.21
C ALA A 151 1.31 2.30 13.29
N LEU A 152 1.19 2.11 11.97
CA LEU A 152 1.25 3.18 10.97
C LEU A 152 0.04 4.12 11.12
N LYS A 153 0.31 5.44 11.30
CA LYS A 153 -0.73 6.43 11.60
C LYS A 153 -1.15 7.27 10.40
N ASN A 154 -0.16 7.74 9.65
CA ASN A 154 -0.36 8.65 8.53
C ASN A 154 0.36 8.12 7.30
N VAL A 155 -0.30 8.19 6.14
CA VAL A 155 0.28 7.85 4.84
C VAL A 155 -0.10 8.93 3.85
N LYS A 156 0.91 9.47 3.16
CA LYS A 156 0.74 10.34 2.00
C LYS A 156 1.34 9.63 0.79
N ILE A 157 0.51 9.33 -0.20
CA ILE A 157 0.95 8.74 -1.47
C ILE A 157 1.42 9.88 -2.39
N PRO A 158 2.65 9.83 -2.91
CA PRO A 158 3.17 10.84 -3.84
C PRO A 158 2.42 10.86 -5.17
N GLY A 159 2.61 11.95 -5.91
CA GLY A 159 1.93 12.18 -7.19
C GLY A 159 2.35 11.23 -8.29
N SER A 160 3.59 10.78 -8.25
CA SER A 160 4.20 9.87 -9.22
C SER A 160 3.62 8.45 -9.20
N VAL A 161 2.99 8.00 -8.09
CA VAL A 161 2.50 6.63 -7.97
C VAL A 161 1.37 6.34 -8.96
N LEU A 162 1.58 5.34 -9.82
CA LEU A 162 0.63 4.89 -10.84
C LEU A 162 -0.25 3.73 -10.36
N GLN A 163 0.30 2.87 -9.50
CA GLN A 163 -0.36 1.65 -9.06
C GLN A 163 -0.04 1.29 -7.61
N ILE A 164 -1.09 0.87 -6.87
CA ILE A 164 -0.98 0.28 -5.54
C ILE A 164 -1.58 -1.13 -5.60
N GLY A 165 -0.83 -2.12 -5.13
CA GLY A 165 -1.20 -3.54 -5.18
C GLY A 165 -2.32 -3.95 -4.22
N LYS A 166 -2.72 -5.22 -4.33
CA LYS A 166 -3.75 -5.83 -3.48
C LYS A 166 -3.29 -5.85 -2.02
N TYR A 167 -4.18 -5.49 -1.10
CA TYR A 167 -3.95 -5.50 0.35
C TYR A 167 -2.72 -4.67 0.81
N ALA A 168 -2.26 -3.72 -0.01
CA ALA A 168 -0.99 -3.02 0.24
C ALA A 168 -0.91 -2.37 1.63
N PHE A 169 -2.00 -1.83 2.16
CA PHE A 169 -2.10 -1.24 3.51
C PHE A 169 -3.21 -1.90 4.34
N ALA A 170 -3.60 -3.14 4.01
CA ALA A 170 -4.61 -3.82 4.80
C ALA A 170 -4.07 -4.16 6.20
N ASP A 171 -4.96 -4.21 7.18
CA ASP A 171 -4.64 -4.42 8.60
C ASP A 171 -3.72 -3.35 9.25
N CYS A 172 -3.53 -2.22 8.58
CA CYS A 172 -2.91 -1.03 9.16
C CYS A 172 -3.92 -0.29 10.06
N LYS A 173 -4.27 -0.91 11.19
CA LYS A 173 -5.42 -0.51 12.05
C LYS A 173 -5.34 0.91 12.59
N LYS A 174 -4.13 1.48 12.77
CA LYS A 174 -3.92 2.83 13.31
C LYS A 174 -3.87 3.92 12.25
N ILE A 175 -4.00 3.61 10.95
CA ILE A 175 -4.09 4.66 9.92
C ILE A 175 -5.31 5.53 10.17
N GLY A 176 -5.07 6.76 10.66
CA GLY A 176 -6.09 7.80 10.84
C GLY A 176 -6.20 8.73 9.63
N LYS A 177 -5.07 8.98 8.95
CA LYS A 177 -5.00 9.82 7.76
C LYS A 177 -4.32 9.07 6.60
N PHE A 178 -5.04 8.93 5.50
CA PHE A 178 -4.52 8.41 4.24
C PHE A 178 -4.87 9.39 3.13
N SER A 179 -3.86 9.92 2.46
CA SER A 179 -4.03 10.97 1.47
C SER A 179 -3.18 10.72 0.24
N PHE A 180 -3.59 11.33 -0.86
CA PHE A 180 -2.86 11.36 -2.12
C PHE A 180 -2.39 12.78 -2.39
N ALA A 181 -1.31 12.94 -3.14
CA ALA A 181 -0.89 14.24 -3.62
C ALA A 181 -1.98 14.88 -4.50
N GLN A 182 -1.98 16.20 -4.61
CA GLN A 182 -3.02 16.94 -5.35
C GLN A 182 -3.08 16.50 -6.83
N ASN A 183 -1.92 16.29 -7.46
CA ASN A 183 -1.79 15.88 -8.86
C ASN A 183 -1.53 14.37 -8.99
N ALA A 184 -2.17 13.54 -8.15
CA ALA A 184 -1.93 12.11 -8.16
C ALA A 184 -2.23 11.47 -9.52
N SER A 185 -1.24 10.78 -10.07
CA SER A 185 -1.33 10.04 -11.34
C SER A 185 -1.93 8.64 -11.17
N LEU A 186 -2.40 8.31 -9.97
CA LEU A 186 -2.87 6.99 -9.59
C LEU A 186 -4.03 6.52 -10.47
N MET A 187 -3.80 5.44 -11.22
CA MET A 187 -4.79 4.84 -12.13
C MET A 187 -5.43 3.58 -11.54
N ARG A 188 -4.69 2.83 -10.70
CA ARG A 188 -5.12 1.52 -10.21
C ARG A 188 -4.79 1.33 -8.74
N ILE A 189 -5.73 0.76 -8.02
CA ILE A 189 -5.54 0.20 -6.68
C ILE A 189 -6.00 -1.25 -6.70
N GLY A 190 -5.41 -2.09 -5.87
CA GLY A 190 -5.79 -3.50 -5.75
C GLY A 190 -6.90 -3.74 -4.74
N ASP A 191 -7.45 -4.95 -4.76
CA ASP A 191 -8.45 -5.41 -3.81
C ASP A 191 -7.95 -5.23 -2.38
N GLY A 192 -8.84 -4.88 -1.46
CA GLY A 192 -8.54 -4.79 -0.05
C GLY A 192 -7.47 -3.78 0.35
N MET A 193 -7.13 -2.80 -0.50
CA MET A 193 -6.02 -1.87 -0.27
C MET A 193 -5.96 -1.30 1.14
N LEU A 194 -7.09 -0.91 1.73
CA LEU A 194 -7.25 -0.36 3.08
C LEU A 194 -8.23 -1.19 3.94
N GLN A 195 -8.34 -2.50 3.65
CA GLN A 195 -9.15 -3.40 4.46
C GLN A 195 -8.69 -3.36 5.92
N ASN A 196 -9.64 -3.31 6.85
CA ASN A 196 -9.40 -3.24 8.30
C ASN A 196 -8.61 -2.00 8.77
N ALA A 197 -8.54 -0.92 7.96
CA ALA A 197 -8.02 0.39 8.40
C ALA A 197 -9.02 1.05 9.37
N SER A 198 -9.14 0.49 10.56
CA SER A 198 -10.24 0.77 11.50
C SER A 198 -10.22 2.17 12.10
N SER A 199 -9.10 2.88 12.04
CA SER A 199 -8.98 4.28 12.52
C SER A 199 -9.20 5.32 11.41
N LEU A 200 -9.26 4.91 10.13
CA LEU A 200 -9.46 5.84 9.00
C LEU A 200 -10.84 6.50 9.09
N SER A 201 -10.87 7.84 9.17
CA SER A 201 -12.12 8.61 9.30
C SER A 201 -12.58 9.25 7.99
N LYS A 202 -11.66 9.72 7.18
CA LYS A 202 -11.95 10.44 5.92
C LYS A 202 -10.95 10.06 4.85
N ILE A 203 -11.41 9.98 3.60
CA ILE A 203 -10.54 9.81 2.43
C ILE A 203 -11.13 10.50 1.20
N LYS A 204 -10.26 11.11 0.40
CA LYS A 204 -10.56 11.61 -0.94
C LYS A 204 -9.78 10.78 -1.95
N LEU A 205 -10.48 10.08 -2.83
CA LEU A 205 -9.87 9.28 -3.89
C LEU A 205 -9.46 10.15 -5.08
N PRO A 206 -8.36 9.84 -5.78
CA PRO A 206 -7.91 10.55 -6.96
C PRO A 206 -8.95 10.54 -8.08
N GLY A 207 -9.00 11.63 -8.85
CA GLY A 207 -9.95 11.78 -9.95
C GLY A 207 -9.76 10.79 -11.10
N ARG A 208 -8.54 10.35 -11.35
CA ARG A 208 -8.19 9.41 -12.44
C ARG A 208 -8.50 7.94 -12.13
N LEU A 209 -8.83 7.61 -10.89
CA LEU A 209 -9.14 6.24 -10.48
C LEU A 209 -10.45 5.77 -11.13
N ARG A 210 -10.41 4.71 -11.93
CA ARG A 210 -11.57 4.19 -12.68
C ARG A 210 -12.44 3.22 -11.91
N SER A 211 -11.91 2.60 -10.87
CA SER A 211 -12.67 1.65 -10.06
C SER A 211 -12.25 1.67 -8.59
N ILE A 212 -13.19 1.37 -7.71
CA ILE A 212 -12.93 0.99 -6.33
C ILE A 212 -13.05 -0.53 -6.29
N PRO A 213 -11.93 -1.30 -6.16
CA PRO A 213 -11.93 -2.75 -6.20
C PRO A 213 -12.67 -3.39 -5.01
N ASP A 214 -12.74 -4.71 -5.04
CA ASP A 214 -13.37 -5.52 -3.99
C ASP A 214 -12.65 -5.29 -2.65
N HIS A 215 -13.42 -5.24 -1.56
CA HIS A 215 -12.92 -5.13 -0.19
C HIS A 215 -12.08 -3.89 0.15
N THR A 216 -11.95 -2.89 -0.74
CA THR A 216 -11.02 -1.75 -0.60
C THR A 216 -11.04 -1.11 0.80
N PHE A 217 -12.23 -0.84 1.37
CA PHE A 217 -12.43 -0.24 2.70
C PHE A 217 -13.19 -1.18 3.64
N ARG A 218 -13.21 -2.50 3.36
CA ARG A 218 -13.91 -3.45 4.22
C ARG A 218 -13.46 -3.30 5.67
N ASN A 219 -14.43 -3.15 6.59
CA ASN A 219 -14.19 -2.94 8.03
C ASN A 219 -13.37 -1.68 8.39
N ALA A 220 -13.37 -0.66 7.54
CA ALA A 220 -12.92 0.68 7.93
C ALA A 220 -14.01 1.30 8.83
N VAL A 221 -14.12 0.80 10.06
CA VAL A 221 -15.29 1.02 10.94
C VAL A 221 -15.51 2.48 11.32
N LYS A 222 -14.43 3.30 11.35
CA LYS A 222 -14.48 4.73 11.66
C LYS A 222 -14.66 5.62 10.42
N LEU A 223 -14.71 5.05 9.20
CA LEU A 223 -14.84 5.84 7.98
C LEU A 223 -16.20 6.54 7.93
N GLU A 224 -16.19 7.87 8.06
CA GLU A 224 -17.37 8.75 8.06
C GLU A 224 -17.62 9.37 6.69
N ASN A 225 -16.54 9.67 5.96
CA ASN A 225 -16.60 10.34 4.65
C ASN A 225 -15.61 9.73 3.67
N CYS A 226 -16.13 9.37 2.48
CA CYS A 226 -15.34 8.96 1.33
C CYS A 226 -15.76 9.78 0.12
N GLN A 227 -14.87 10.65 -0.35
CA GLN A 227 -15.08 11.35 -1.61
C GLN A 227 -14.58 10.47 -2.75
N ILE A 228 -15.51 9.95 -3.54
CA ILE A 228 -15.24 9.11 -4.71
C ILE A 228 -14.82 9.99 -5.88
N GLY A 229 -13.73 9.62 -6.57
CA GLY A 229 -13.23 10.31 -7.75
C GLY A 229 -14.25 10.30 -8.91
N SER A 230 -14.25 11.34 -9.73
CA SER A 230 -15.24 11.53 -10.81
C SER A 230 -15.19 10.47 -11.91
N SER A 231 -14.02 9.87 -12.16
CA SER A 231 -13.83 8.85 -13.21
C SER A 231 -14.24 7.43 -12.79
N VAL A 232 -14.70 7.23 -11.55
CA VAL A 232 -15.06 5.88 -11.06
C VAL A 232 -16.31 5.38 -11.75
N THR A 233 -16.18 4.24 -12.46
CA THR A 233 -17.28 3.57 -13.16
C THR A 233 -17.80 2.34 -12.41
N LYS A 234 -16.96 1.72 -11.57
CA LYS A 234 -17.29 0.49 -10.83
C LYS A 234 -16.90 0.58 -9.37
N ILE A 235 -17.80 0.16 -8.49
CA ILE A 235 -17.52 -0.06 -7.07
C ILE A 235 -17.67 -1.56 -6.81
N GLY A 236 -16.61 -2.19 -6.33
CA GLY A 236 -16.47 -3.63 -6.19
C GLY A 236 -17.30 -4.24 -5.07
N ASN A 237 -17.21 -5.58 -4.97
CA ASN A 237 -17.90 -6.34 -3.95
C ASN A 237 -17.34 -6.02 -2.55
N SER A 238 -18.23 -5.85 -1.58
CA SER A 238 -17.86 -5.57 -0.19
C SER A 238 -16.89 -4.37 -0.01
N ALA A 239 -16.80 -3.47 -1.00
CA ALA A 239 -15.82 -2.39 -1.00
C ALA A 239 -15.89 -1.48 0.25
N PHE A 240 -17.08 -1.27 0.79
CA PHE A 240 -17.35 -0.52 2.03
C PHE A 240 -18.04 -1.36 3.10
N GLN A 241 -18.05 -2.69 2.96
CA GLN A 241 -18.68 -3.56 3.94
C GLN A 241 -18.16 -3.26 5.36
N GLY A 242 -19.07 -3.08 6.31
CA GLY A 242 -18.72 -2.83 7.72
C GLY A 242 -18.16 -1.43 8.01
N CYS A 243 -18.29 -0.48 7.09
CA CYS A 243 -17.99 0.95 7.35
C CYS A 243 -19.09 1.55 8.25
N LYS A 244 -19.08 1.18 9.54
CA LYS A 244 -20.18 1.39 10.48
C LYS A 244 -20.53 2.87 10.68
N LYS A 245 -19.55 3.79 10.51
CA LYS A 245 -19.74 5.23 10.71
C LYS A 245 -20.04 6.01 9.43
N LEU A 246 -20.02 5.40 8.25
CA LEU A 246 -20.35 6.05 6.98
C LEU A 246 -21.80 6.52 7.01
N GLN A 247 -22.05 7.85 6.89
CA GLN A 247 -23.38 8.44 7.02
C GLN A 247 -23.98 8.85 5.69
N ARG A 248 -23.16 9.38 4.81
CA ARG A 248 -23.55 9.90 3.51
C ARG A 248 -22.62 9.41 2.44
N LEU A 249 -23.15 9.16 1.26
CA LEU A 249 -22.39 8.76 0.09
C LEU A 249 -22.88 9.52 -1.13
N ILE A 250 -21.95 9.97 -1.96
CA ILE A 250 -22.25 10.52 -3.28
C ILE A 250 -21.62 9.59 -4.32
N LEU A 251 -22.45 9.02 -5.18
CA LEU A 251 -22.01 8.27 -6.35
C LEU A 251 -21.85 9.25 -7.51
N PRO A 252 -20.61 9.43 -8.03
CA PRO A 252 -20.36 10.38 -9.12
C PRO A 252 -21.00 9.93 -10.45
N GLY A 253 -21.01 10.85 -11.42
CA GLY A 253 -21.74 10.72 -12.67
C GLY A 253 -21.37 9.55 -13.58
N GLN A 254 -20.20 8.95 -13.40
CA GLN A 254 -19.72 7.85 -14.24
C GLN A 254 -19.99 6.45 -13.68
N VAL A 255 -20.52 6.33 -12.46
CA VAL A 255 -20.73 5.01 -11.82
C VAL A 255 -21.81 4.22 -12.56
N GLN A 256 -21.44 3.04 -13.05
CA GLN A 256 -22.32 2.13 -13.78
C GLN A 256 -22.70 0.89 -12.96
N THR A 257 -21.79 0.44 -12.09
CA THR A 257 -22.00 -0.80 -11.34
C THR A 257 -21.63 -0.67 -9.87
N ILE A 258 -22.46 -1.24 -9.02
CA ILE A 258 -22.22 -1.45 -7.58
C ILE A 258 -22.22 -2.96 -7.34
N GLY A 259 -21.18 -3.49 -6.71
CA GLY A 259 -20.97 -4.91 -6.44
C GLY A 259 -21.91 -5.47 -5.36
N LYS A 260 -21.77 -6.79 -5.10
CA LYS A 260 -22.47 -7.48 -4.01
C LYS A 260 -21.97 -6.98 -2.66
N ARG A 261 -22.88 -6.80 -1.69
CA ARG A 261 -22.55 -6.41 -0.31
C ARG A 261 -21.68 -5.14 -0.20
N THR A 262 -21.67 -4.29 -1.20
CA THR A 262 -20.76 -3.12 -1.26
C THR A 262 -20.84 -2.29 0.02
N PHE A 263 -22.05 -1.99 0.51
CA PHE A 263 -22.30 -1.21 1.73
C PHE A 263 -22.93 -2.06 2.85
N TYR A 264 -22.77 -3.39 2.78
CA TYR A 264 -23.32 -4.32 3.78
C TYR A 264 -22.85 -3.91 5.19
N GLN A 265 -23.81 -3.82 6.16
CA GLN A 265 -23.55 -3.39 7.54
C GLN A 265 -22.94 -1.99 7.69
N CYS A 266 -23.21 -1.07 6.77
CA CYS A 266 -22.92 0.37 6.96
C CYS A 266 -24.03 0.98 7.85
N LYS A 267 -24.01 0.63 9.13
CA LYS A 267 -25.14 0.87 10.09
C LYS A 267 -25.63 2.32 10.18
N LYS A 268 -24.76 3.31 9.89
CA LYS A 268 -25.12 4.74 9.94
C LYS A 268 -25.40 5.36 8.57
N LEU A 269 -25.38 4.59 7.48
CA LEU A 269 -25.62 5.12 6.13
C LEU A 269 -27.11 5.50 5.96
N LYS A 270 -27.40 6.81 6.00
CA LYS A 270 -28.75 7.38 5.94
C LYS A 270 -29.08 8.05 4.61
N LYS A 271 -28.07 8.51 3.86
CA LYS A 271 -28.27 9.24 2.61
C LYS A 271 -27.30 8.77 1.53
N VAL A 272 -27.85 8.41 0.36
CA VAL A 272 -27.09 8.08 -0.84
C VAL A 272 -27.56 8.98 -1.98
N THR A 273 -26.66 9.84 -2.46
CA THR A 273 -26.93 10.69 -3.62
C THR A 273 -26.36 10.01 -4.86
N ILE A 274 -27.21 9.64 -5.78
CA ILE A 274 -26.83 9.01 -7.05
C ILE A 274 -26.81 10.13 -8.13
N ARG A 275 -25.63 10.57 -8.56
CA ARG A 275 -25.49 11.60 -9.61
C ARG A 275 -25.44 10.99 -11.02
N THR A 276 -25.12 9.70 -11.10
CA THR A 276 -25.03 9.01 -12.38
C THR A 276 -26.40 8.77 -12.99
N VAL A 277 -26.51 8.91 -14.31
CA VAL A 277 -27.66 8.49 -15.12
C VAL A 277 -27.42 7.12 -15.79
N GLN A 278 -26.24 6.55 -15.58
CA GLN A 278 -25.74 5.34 -16.26
C GLN A 278 -25.72 4.10 -15.35
N LEU A 279 -26.28 4.16 -14.13
CA LEU A 279 -26.29 3.03 -13.21
C LEU A 279 -27.11 1.88 -13.79
N ARG A 280 -26.44 0.72 -14.03
CA ARG A 280 -27.04 -0.45 -14.68
C ARG A 280 -27.20 -1.62 -13.73
N LYS A 281 -26.38 -1.71 -12.68
CA LYS A 281 -26.36 -2.87 -11.79
C LYS A 281 -26.08 -2.48 -10.35
N ILE A 282 -26.90 -3.02 -9.45
CA ILE A 282 -26.67 -3.03 -8.00
C ILE A 282 -26.67 -4.50 -7.54
N GLY A 283 -25.59 -4.95 -6.94
CA GLY A 283 -25.41 -6.32 -6.51
C GLY A 283 -26.34 -6.74 -5.36
N LYS A 284 -26.44 -8.05 -5.13
CA LYS A 284 -27.23 -8.63 -4.02
C LYS A 284 -26.73 -8.06 -2.69
N GLU A 285 -27.66 -7.74 -1.79
CA GLU A 285 -27.38 -7.28 -0.42
C GLU A 285 -26.50 -6.00 -0.36
N ALA A 286 -26.48 -5.19 -1.43
CA ALA A 286 -25.58 -4.04 -1.50
C ALA A 286 -25.73 -3.07 -0.31
N PHE A 287 -26.93 -2.90 0.23
CA PHE A 287 -27.26 -2.02 1.36
C PHE A 287 -27.88 -2.74 2.56
N LYS A 288 -27.79 -4.09 2.61
CA LYS A 288 -28.37 -4.87 3.73
C LYS A 288 -27.64 -4.55 5.04
N GLY A 289 -28.40 -4.33 6.11
CA GLY A 289 -27.89 -3.98 7.43
C GLY A 289 -27.34 -2.53 7.54
N CYS A 290 -27.74 -1.66 6.62
CA CYS A 290 -27.57 -0.21 6.75
C CYS A 290 -28.62 0.38 7.70
N ALA A 291 -28.72 1.71 7.81
CA ALA A 291 -29.78 2.36 8.57
C ALA A 291 -31.17 1.89 8.07
N SER A 292 -32.14 1.82 8.97
CA SER A 292 -33.51 1.31 8.68
C SER A 292 -34.21 2.09 7.55
N LYS A 293 -33.92 3.37 7.42
CA LYS A 293 -34.40 4.23 6.34
C LYS A 293 -33.23 4.92 5.66
N ILE A 294 -32.94 4.55 4.41
CA ILE A 294 -31.96 5.22 3.57
C ILE A 294 -32.71 6.14 2.61
N GLN A 295 -32.35 7.42 2.59
CA GLN A 295 -32.78 8.35 1.58
C GLN A 295 -31.92 8.22 0.32
N PHE A 296 -32.54 7.85 -0.80
CA PHE A 296 -31.90 7.85 -2.12
C PHE A 296 -32.32 9.10 -2.89
N ALA A 297 -31.36 10.02 -3.10
CA ALA A 297 -31.57 11.13 -4.04
C ALA A 297 -31.07 10.69 -5.42
N VAL A 298 -31.95 10.67 -6.40
CA VAL A 298 -31.68 10.16 -7.75
C VAL A 298 -31.90 11.27 -8.79
N PRO A 299 -31.26 11.21 -9.99
CA PRO A 299 -31.45 12.19 -11.05
C PRO A 299 -32.91 12.23 -11.52
N LYS A 300 -33.33 13.41 -11.98
CA LYS A 300 -34.65 13.60 -12.61
C LYS A 300 -34.83 12.61 -13.77
N GLY A 301 -35.96 11.97 -13.88
CA GLY A 301 -36.30 10.98 -14.93
C GLY A 301 -35.72 9.57 -14.69
N LYS A 302 -34.98 9.33 -13.58
CA LYS A 302 -34.44 7.99 -13.25
C LYS A 302 -35.12 7.33 -12.04
N GLN A 303 -36.13 7.93 -11.46
CA GLN A 303 -36.79 7.47 -10.23
C GLN A 303 -37.30 6.02 -10.37
N THR A 304 -38.11 5.73 -11.39
CA THR A 304 -38.72 4.41 -11.62
C THR A 304 -37.65 3.34 -11.90
N VAL A 305 -36.65 3.67 -12.75
CA VAL A 305 -35.61 2.74 -13.12
C VAL A 305 -34.75 2.37 -11.91
N TYR A 306 -34.38 3.38 -11.10
CA TYR A 306 -33.50 3.13 -9.95
C TYR A 306 -34.27 2.54 -8.76
N ALA A 307 -35.56 2.76 -8.63
CA ALA A 307 -36.40 2.05 -7.68
C ALA A 307 -36.39 0.53 -7.97
N LYS A 308 -36.51 0.12 -9.26
CA LYS A 308 -36.38 -1.29 -9.66
C LYS A 308 -35.02 -1.87 -9.33
N LEU A 309 -33.91 -1.14 -9.60
CA LEU A 309 -32.55 -1.58 -9.28
C LEU A 309 -32.31 -1.72 -7.76
N LEU A 310 -32.94 -0.88 -6.95
CA LEU A 310 -32.80 -0.86 -5.49
C LEU A 310 -33.69 -1.90 -4.80
N LYS A 311 -34.78 -2.36 -5.47
CA LYS A 311 -35.71 -3.37 -4.90
C LYS A 311 -34.95 -4.62 -4.44
N GLY A 312 -35.15 -5.02 -3.16
CA GLY A 312 -34.49 -6.19 -2.59
C GLY A 312 -32.96 -6.04 -2.33
N LYS A 313 -32.39 -4.83 -2.44
CA LYS A 313 -30.95 -4.60 -2.17
C LYS A 313 -30.69 -4.10 -0.75
N TYR A 314 -31.74 -3.63 -0.07
CA TYR A 314 -31.80 -3.31 1.35
C TYR A 314 -32.88 -4.18 1.97
N GLY A 315 -32.63 -4.79 3.08
CA GLY A 315 -33.61 -5.65 3.79
C GLY A 315 -33.21 -5.76 5.24
N LYS A 316 -34.23 -6.14 6.07
CA LYS A 316 -34.05 -6.42 7.48
C LYS A 316 -32.93 -7.42 7.74
#